data_c166920e35c0efa6c111fc2b2c4cc4d9
#
_entry.id   c166920e35c0efa6c111fc2b2c4cc4d9
#
_cell.length_a   1.000
_cell.length_b   1.000
_cell.length_c   1.000
_cell.angle_alpha   90.00
_cell.angle_beta   90.00
_cell.angle_gamma   90.00
#
_symmetry.space_group_name_H-M   'P 1'
#
loop_
_entity.id
_entity.type
_entity.pdbx_description
1 polymer ?
#
loop_
_entity_poly.entity_id
_entity_poly.type
_entity_poly.pdbx_seq_one_letter_code
_entity_poly.pdbx_strand_id
1 'polypeptide(L)'
;MRLIRAKDYANVSRKAANIIAAQVHLKPDCVLGLATGSSPVGTYKELIAKYEAGELDFSQVRTINLDEYVGLTKDHDQSYAYFMRTNLFDHINIDQANCNIPDGTNPDAAAECARYDAVIAGFGGADLQLLGLGPNGHIGFNEPCDEFVNGTNHVKLTDSTIDANQRFFEKREDVPTHAYTMGIGSIMKAKRVLLVCNGKGKAQAVKDCFFGPIKPQAPGSILQLHPDFILVADEAALSLVKDLL
;
A
#
# COMPACT_ATOMS: atom_id res chain seq x y z
N MET A 1 -12.92 12.98 1.02
CA MET A 1 -11.46 13.04 0.76
C MET A 1 -10.84 14.28 1.40
N ARG A 2 -9.70 14.13 2.08
CA ARG A 2 -8.84 15.23 2.55
C ARG A 2 -7.57 15.25 1.70
N LEU A 3 -7.31 16.33 0.98
CA LEU A 3 -6.08 16.51 0.22
C LEU A 3 -5.03 17.26 1.07
N ILE A 4 -3.83 16.70 1.15
CA ILE A 4 -2.65 17.32 1.76
C ILE A 4 -1.60 17.52 0.65
N ARG A 5 -1.45 18.75 0.21
CA ARG A 5 -0.47 19.11 -0.83
C ARG A 5 0.95 19.08 -0.25
N ALA A 6 1.86 18.54 -1.03
CA ALA A 6 3.28 18.48 -0.71
C ALA A 6 4.10 19.10 -1.83
N LYS A 7 5.26 19.67 -1.48
CA LYS A 7 6.15 20.30 -2.44
C LYS A 7 6.83 19.27 -3.36
N ASP A 8 7.26 18.16 -2.77
CA ASP A 8 8.08 17.12 -3.39
C ASP A 8 7.91 15.78 -2.66
N TYR A 9 8.61 14.74 -3.14
CA TYR A 9 8.58 13.40 -2.56
C TYR A 9 9.00 13.37 -1.08
N ALA A 10 10.04 14.10 -0.69
CA ALA A 10 10.49 14.15 0.71
C ALA A 10 9.39 14.77 1.61
N ASN A 11 8.68 15.78 1.10
CA ASN A 11 7.58 16.39 1.82
C ASN A 11 6.34 15.49 1.90
N VAL A 12 6.04 14.70 0.82
CA VAL A 12 5.02 13.63 0.87
C VAL A 12 5.36 12.64 1.97
N SER A 13 6.59 12.12 1.96
CA SER A 13 7.09 11.11 2.89
C SER A 13 6.98 11.56 4.35
N ARG A 14 7.46 12.75 4.67
CA ARG A 14 7.41 13.32 6.02
C ARG A 14 5.97 13.55 6.49
N LYS A 15 5.08 14.06 5.62
CA LYS A 15 3.67 14.29 5.97
C LYS A 15 2.94 12.97 6.23
N ALA A 16 3.17 11.96 5.41
CA ALA A 16 2.62 10.63 5.60
C ALA A 16 3.14 9.98 6.90
N ALA A 17 4.45 10.05 7.15
CA ALA A 17 5.05 9.54 8.39
C ALA A 17 4.46 10.20 9.64
N ASN A 18 4.21 11.51 9.61
CA ASN A 18 3.58 12.21 10.73
C ASN A 18 2.14 11.73 11.00
N ILE A 19 1.39 11.39 9.95
CA ILE A 19 0.03 10.85 10.10
C ILE A 19 0.07 9.44 10.71
N ILE A 20 1.00 8.59 10.25
CA ILE A 20 1.20 7.24 10.80
C ILE A 20 1.71 7.34 12.25
N ALA A 21 2.66 8.22 12.54
CA ALA A 21 3.17 8.46 13.89
C ALA A 21 2.05 8.87 14.85
N ALA A 22 1.17 9.78 14.42
CA ALA A 22 0.02 10.17 15.21
C ALA A 22 -0.94 8.99 15.49
N GLN A 23 -1.13 8.08 14.50
CA GLN A 23 -1.93 6.87 14.69
C GLN A 23 -1.31 5.96 15.75
N VAL A 24 0.01 5.74 15.72
CA VAL A 24 0.73 4.92 16.70
C VAL A 24 0.66 5.54 18.10
N HIS A 25 0.85 6.86 18.22
CA HIS A 25 0.72 7.55 19.52
C HIS A 25 -0.67 7.45 20.11
N LEU A 26 -1.72 7.64 19.30
CA LEU A 26 -3.11 7.61 19.76
C LEU A 26 -3.60 6.20 20.06
N LYS A 27 -3.03 5.19 19.45
CA LYS A 27 -3.36 3.77 19.62
C LYS A 27 -2.10 2.92 19.44
N PRO A 28 -1.31 2.71 20.51
CA PRO A 28 -0.04 1.95 20.44
C PRO A 28 -0.19 0.52 19.91
N ASP A 29 -1.33 -0.14 20.16
CA ASP A 29 -1.69 -1.46 19.64
C ASP A 29 -2.42 -1.42 18.29
N CYS A 30 -2.24 -0.36 17.50
CA CYS A 30 -2.93 -0.22 16.23
C CYS A 30 -2.52 -1.28 15.20
N VAL A 31 -3.43 -1.52 14.27
CA VAL A 31 -3.18 -2.33 13.06
C VAL A 31 -2.87 -1.39 11.89
N LEU A 32 -1.63 -1.44 11.40
CA LEU A 32 -1.21 -0.68 10.23
C LEU A 32 -1.29 -1.57 8.99
N GLY A 33 -2.09 -1.15 8.02
CA GLY A 33 -2.04 -1.66 6.65
C GLY A 33 -0.87 -1.02 5.91
N LEU A 34 0.05 -1.82 5.37
CA LEU A 34 1.28 -1.33 4.75
C LEU A 34 1.36 -1.69 3.27
N ALA A 35 2.08 -0.88 2.51
CA ALA A 35 2.29 -1.01 1.08
C ALA A 35 3.77 -1.18 0.76
N THR A 36 4.08 -1.78 -0.38
CA THR A 36 5.43 -1.90 -0.93
C THR A 36 5.64 -0.98 -2.15
N GLY A 37 6.77 -1.11 -2.80
CA GLY A 37 7.14 -0.29 -3.94
C GLY A 37 7.82 1.03 -3.58
N SER A 38 8.09 1.88 -4.57
CA SER A 38 8.91 3.08 -4.37
C SER A 38 8.22 4.22 -3.60
N SER A 39 6.89 4.30 -3.64
CA SER A 39 6.16 5.42 -3.03
C SER A 39 6.29 5.49 -1.50
N PRO A 40 6.16 4.38 -0.72
CA PRO A 40 6.21 4.44 0.73
C PRO A 40 7.62 4.45 1.33
N VAL A 41 8.69 4.16 0.56
CA VAL A 41 10.07 4.05 1.09
C VAL A 41 10.51 5.27 1.90
N GLY A 42 10.26 6.46 1.40
CA GLY A 42 10.59 7.69 2.13
C GLY A 42 9.79 7.84 3.42
N THR A 43 8.52 7.39 3.43
CA THR A 43 7.69 7.37 4.65
C THR A 43 8.27 6.42 5.69
N TYR A 44 8.75 5.23 5.28
CA TYR A 44 9.38 4.28 6.17
C TYR A 44 10.69 4.82 6.76
N LYS A 45 11.52 5.48 5.94
CA LYS A 45 12.74 6.15 6.44
C LYS A 45 12.45 7.22 7.50
N GLU A 46 11.41 8.01 7.31
CA GLU A 46 10.98 9.01 8.29
C GLU A 46 10.44 8.37 9.59
N LEU A 47 9.74 7.22 9.49
CA LEU A 47 9.28 6.46 10.66
C LEU A 47 10.45 5.84 11.44
N ILE A 48 11.44 5.28 10.74
CA ILE A 48 12.68 4.77 11.34
C ILE A 48 13.40 5.88 12.08
N ALA A 49 13.59 7.05 11.45
CA ALA A 49 14.26 8.19 12.10
C ALA A 49 13.52 8.65 13.37
N LYS A 50 12.19 8.62 13.37
CA LYS A 50 11.39 8.92 14.58
C LYS A 50 11.54 7.86 15.67
N TYR A 51 11.63 6.59 15.30
CA TYR A 51 11.91 5.51 16.25
C TYR A 51 13.33 5.65 16.85
N GLU A 52 14.35 5.88 16.02
CA GLU A 52 15.74 6.10 16.48
C GLU A 52 15.88 7.33 17.38
N ALA A 53 15.08 8.36 17.15
CA ALA A 53 14.99 9.54 18.02
C ALA A 53 14.23 9.30 19.33
N GLY A 54 13.69 8.10 19.55
CA GLY A 54 12.87 7.78 20.74
C GLY A 54 11.47 8.40 20.72
N GLU A 55 11.02 8.90 19.56
CA GLU A 55 9.70 9.50 19.42
C GLU A 55 8.59 8.47 19.16
N LEU A 56 8.90 7.25 18.69
CA LEU A 56 7.93 6.21 18.36
C LEU A 56 8.31 4.87 18.98
N ASP A 57 7.28 4.12 19.38
CA ASP A 57 7.37 2.75 19.86
C ASP A 57 6.43 1.85 19.03
N PHE A 58 6.99 0.84 18.37
CA PHE A 58 6.24 -0.11 17.54
C PHE A 58 6.04 -1.47 18.22
N SER A 59 6.46 -1.65 19.47
CA SER A 59 6.45 -2.94 20.16
C SER A 59 5.07 -3.61 20.26
N GLN A 60 3.99 -2.83 20.24
CA GLN A 60 2.61 -3.33 20.28
C GLN A 60 1.90 -3.24 18.91
N VAL A 61 2.52 -2.62 17.92
CA VAL A 61 1.92 -2.46 16.59
C VAL A 61 1.81 -3.81 15.89
N ARG A 62 0.70 -4.01 15.18
CA ARG A 62 0.47 -5.14 14.28
C ARG A 62 0.36 -4.64 12.85
N THR A 63 0.83 -5.44 11.88
CA THR A 63 0.75 -5.03 10.48
C THR A 63 0.06 -6.06 9.60
N ILE A 64 -0.60 -5.57 8.54
CA ILE A 64 -1.11 -6.34 7.42
C ILE A 64 -0.63 -5.68 6.13
N ASN A 65 0.07 -6.43 5.28
CA ASN A 65 0.51 -5.93 3.99
C ASN A 65 -0.56 -6.15 2.91
N LEU A 66 -0.53 -5.32 1.87
CA LEU A 66 -1.50 -5.39 0.77
C LEU A 66 -1.37 -6.66 -0.05
N ASP A 67 -0.15 -7.10 -0.31
CA ASP A 67 0.11 -8.09 -1.36
C ASP A 67 1.45 -8.81 -1.18
N GLU A 68 1.63 -9.88 -1.94
CA GLU A 68 2.88 -10.62 -2.13
C GLU A 68 2.86 -11.31 -3.49
N TYR A 69 4.02 -11.44 -4.12
CA TYR A 69 4.21 -12.21 -5.33
C TYR A 69 4.03 -13.72 -5.10
N VAL A 70 3.32 -14.38 -6.02
CA VAL A 70 3.21 -15.84 -6.01
C VAL A 70 4.50 -16.46 -6.57
N GLY A 71 5.00 -17.47 -5.87
CA GLY A 71 6.20 -18.21 -6.24
C GLY A 71 7.49 -17.74 -5.57
N LEU A 72 7.47 -16.59 -4.88
CA LEU A 72 8.65 -16.11 -4.14
C LEU A 72 8.57 -16.54 -2.67
N THR A 73 9.70 -17.02 -2.14
CA THR A 73 9.85 -17.24 -0.70
C THR A 73 10.02 -15.89 0.02
N LYS A 74 9.70 -15.85 1.31
CA LYS A 74 9.89 -14.65 2.14
C LYS A 74 11.32 -14.11 2.22
N ASP A 75 12.30 -14.96 1.87
CA ASP A 75 13.73 -14.63 1.91
C ASP A 75 14.29 -14.26 0.52
N HIS A 76 13.47 -14.38 -0.54
CA HIS A 76 13.84 -13.92 -1.87
C HIS A 76 13.95 -12.39 -1.86
N ASP A 77 15.02 -11.83 -2.41
CA ASP A 77 15.35 -10.40 -2.33
C ASP A 77 14.34 -9.49 -3.04
N GLN A 78 13.47 -10.05 -3.90
CA GLN A 78 12.38 -9.34 -4.56
C GLN A 78 11.00 -9.65 -3.96
N SER A 79 10.90 -10.47 -2.91
CA SER A 79 9.62 -10.66 -2.21
C SER A 79 9.23 -9.40 -1.42
N TYR A 80 7.95 -9.19 -1.24
CA TYR A 80 7.48 -8.06 -0.44
C TYR A 80 7.73 -8.29 1.07
N ALA A 81 7.81 -9.53 1.50
CA ALA A 81 8.28 -9.87 2.84
C ALA A 81 9.72 -9.38 3.07
N TYR A 82 10.64 -9.65 2.14
CA TYR A 82 12.00 -9.13 2.19
C TYR A 82 12.04 -7.60 2.12
N PHE A 83 11.27 -7.00 1.20
CA PHE A 83 11.15 -5.55 1.09
C PHE A 83 10.76 -4.91 2.41
N MET A 84 9.75 -5.44 3.11
CA MET A 84 9.28 -4.88 4.38
C MET A 84 10.31 -5.01 5.49
N ARG A 85 11.00 -6.14 5.58
CA ARG A 85 12.11 -6.31 6.53
C ARG A 85 13.19 -5.27 6.31
N THR A 86 13.69 -5.17 5.09
CA THR A 86 14.84 -4.32 4.76
C THR A 86 14.53 -2.83 4.75
N ASN A 87 13.27 -2.42 4.53
CA ASN A 87 12.89 -1.01 4.48
C ASN A 87 12.21 -0.50 5.75
N LEU A 88 11.76 -1.38 6.66
CA LEU A 88 11.09 -0.95 7.90
C LEU A 88 11.33 -1.90 9.08
N PHE A 89 10.93 -3.19 8.98
CA PHE A 89 10.76 -4.03 10.17
C PHE A 89 12.06 -4.32 10.92
N ASP A 90 13.19 -4.52 10.22
CA ASP A 90 14.49 -4.78 10.84
C ASP A 90 15.14 -3.52 11.47
N HIS A 91 14.52 -2.35 11.28
CA HIS A 91 15.01 -1.05 11.77
C HIS A 91 14.21 -0.48 12.94
N ILE A 92 13.15 -1.17 13.37
CA ILE A 92 12.26 -0.73 14.46
C ILE A 92 12.02 -1.87 15.44
N ASN A 93 11.43 -1.59 16.60
CA ASN A 93 11.20 -2.61 17.64
C ASN A 93 9.88 -3.38 17.47
N ILE A 94 9.39 -3.55 16.25
CA ILE A 94 8.18 -4.34 16.02
C ILE A 94 8.46 -5.82 16.23
N ASP A 95 7.54 -6.53 16.87
CA ASP A 95 7.60 -8.00 16.92
C ASP A 95 7.27 -8.58 15.53
N GLN A 96 8.21 -9.34 14.97
CA GLN A 96 8.05 -9.98 13.66
C GLN A 96 6.83 -10.93 13.61
N ALA A 97 6.41 -11.49 14.74
CA ALA A 97 5.20 -12.31 14.85
C ALA A 97 3.91 -11.49 14.61
N ASN A 98 3.97 -10.18 14.77
CA ASN A 98 2.88 -9.25 14.52
C ASN A 98 2.84 -8.74 13.07
N CYS A 99 3.81 -9.12 12.22
CA CYS A 99 3.90 -8.70 10.83
C CYS A 99 3.25 -9.74 9.92
N ASN A 100 2.16 -9.36 9.27
CA ASN A 100 1.39 -10.27 8.43
C ASN A 100 1.45 -9.84 6.95
N ILE A 101 1.73 -10.83 6.11
CA ILE A 101 1.79 -10.68 4.66
C ILE A 101 1.23 -11.96 4.03
N PRO A 102 0.65 -11.92 2.81
CA PRO A 102 0.24 -13.14 2.12
C PRO A 102 1.43 -14.10 1.91
N ASP A 103 1.16 -15.39 1.94
CA ASP A 103 2.19 -16.42 1.68
C ASP A 103 2.27 -16.71 0.19
N GLY A 104 3.26 -16.12 -0.48
CA GLY A 104 3.52 -16.34 -1.91
C GLY A 104 3.88 -17.77 -2.27
N THR A 105 4.24 -18.63 -1.29
CA THR A 105 4.62 -20.03 -1.53
C THR A 105 3.46 -21.00 -1.40
N ASN A 106 2.30 -20.58 -0.92
CA ASN A 106 1.13 -21.44 -0.82
C ASN A 106 0.58 -21.79 -2.22
N PRO A 107 0.58 -23.08 -2.62
CA PRO A 107 0.11 -23.47 -3.95
C PRO A 107 -1.42 -23.46 -4.09
N ASP A 108 -2.17 -23.47 -2.98
CA ASP A 108 -3.63 -23.39 -2.97
C ASP A 108 -4.05 -21.94 -2.81
N ALA A 109 -4.34 -21.31 -3.94
CA ALA A 109 -4.73 -19.91 -3.99
C ALA A 109 -6.01 -19.60 -3.20
N ALA A 110 -6.99 -20.50 -3.22
CA ALA A 110 -8.24 -20.30 -2.49
C ALA A 110 -8.03 -20.39 -0.98
N ALA A 111 -7.21 -21.36 -0.54
CA ALA A 111 -6.86 -21.50 0.87
C ALA A 111 -6.05 -20.29 1.37
N GLU A 112 -5.09 -19.77 0.58
CA GLU A 112 -4.31 -18.60 0.97
C GLU A 112 -5.17 -17.34 1.04
N CYS A 113 -6.03 -17.08 0.06
CA CYS A 113 -6.94 -15.95 0.10
C CYS A 113 -7.85 -16.00 1.34
N ALA A 114 -8.44 -17.17 1.64
CA ALA A 114 -9.28 -17.35 2.81
C ALA A 114 -8.48 -17.18 4.13
N ARG A 115 -7.25 -17.72 4.20
CA ARG A 115 -6.36 -17.55 5.36
C ARG A 115 -6.08 -16.08 5.61
N TYR A 116 -5.72 -15.33 4.57
CA TYR A 116 -5.34 -13.93 4.72
C TYR A 116 -6.55 -13.04 5.07
N ASP A 117 -7.72 -13.30 4.47
CA ASP A 117 -8.96 -12.64 4.86
C ASP A 117 -9.33 -12.92 6.34
N ALA A 118 -9.08 -14.15 6.83
CA ALA A 118 -9.27 -14.48 8.24
C ALA A 118 -8.30 -13.72 9.16
N VAL A 119 -7.04 -13.51 8.75
CA VAL A 119 -6.07 -12.67 9.47
C VAL A 119 -6.57 -11.24 9.55
N ILE A 120 -6.98 -10.65 8.43
CA ILE A 120 -7.51 -9.27 8.38
C ILE A 120 -8.74 -9.14 9.27
N ALA A 121 -9.67 -10.08 9.19
CA ALA A 121 -10.90 -10.11 9.99
C ALA A 121 -10.60 -10.27 11.49
N GLY A 122 -9.63 -11.10 11.85
CA GLY A 122 -9.19 -11.32 13.22
C GLY A 122 -8.66 -10.05 13.91
N PHE A 123 -8.12 -9.11 13.14
CA PHE A 123 -7.71 -7.79 13.62
C PHE A 123 -8.84 -6.75 13.56
N GLY A 124 -9.97 -7.07 12.97
CA GLY A 124 -11.06 -6.11 12.73
C GLY A 124 -10.73 -5.10 11.62
N GLY A 125 -9.80 -5.43 10.73
CA GLY A 125 -9.27 -4.56 9.68
C GLY A 125 -8.16 -3.61 10.16
N ALA A 126 -7.67 -2.76 9.27
CA ALA A 126 -6.62 -1.78 9.58
C ALA A 126 -7.20 -0.54 10.30
N ASP A 127 -6.49 -0.05 11.32
CA ASP A 127 -6.75 1.27 11.89
C ASP A 127 -6.33 2.39 10.92
N LEU A 128 -5.23 2.17 10.19
CA LEU A 128 -4.77 3.02 9.10
C LEU A 128 -4.19 2.15 7.99
N GLN A 129 -4.71 2.28 6.76
CA GLN A 129 -4.18 1.61 5.56
C GLN A 129 -3.36 2.60 4.73
N LEU A 130 -2.06 2.35 4.60
CA LEU A 130 -1.19 3.06 3.68
C LEU A 130 -1.33 2.47 2.27
N LEU A 131 -1.45 3.34 1.26
CA LEU A 131 -1.55 2.97 -0.15
C LEU A 131 -0.58 3.80 -0.99
N GLY A 132 -0.07 3.20 -2.06
CA GLY A 132 0.40 3.89 -3.26
C GLY A 132 -0.69 3.95 -4.32
N LEU A 133 -0.42 4.64 -5.44
CA LEU A 133 -1.28 4.68 -6.62
C LEU A 133 -0.49 4.21 -7.83
N GLY A 134 -1.00 3.20 -8.53
CA GLY A 134 -0.43 2.78 -9.81
C GLY A 134 -0.64 3.82 -10.91
N PRO A 135 0.16 3.79 -12.00
CA PRO A 135 -0.01 4.74 -13.10
C PRO A 135 -1.34 4.59 -13.85
N ASN A 136 -1.97 3.42 -13.80
CA ASN A 136 -3.29 3.12 -14.34
C ASN A 136 -4.42 3.23 -13.30
N GLY A 137 -4.12 3.73 -12.09
CA GLY A 137 -5.10 3.91 -11.02
C GLY A 137 -5.29 2.70 -10.12
N HIS A 138 -4.49 1.64 -10.24
CA HIS A 138 -4.59 0.50 -9.32
C HIS A 138 -4.13 0.86 -7.91
N ILE A 139 -4.69 0.16 -6.92
CA ILE A 139 -4.28 0.16 -5.50
C ILE A 139 -4.05 -1.27 -5.04
N GLY A 140 -2.90 -1.56 -4.41
CA GLY A 140 -2.38 -2.93 -4.31
C GLY A 140 -2.19 -3.49 -5.72
N PHE A 141 -2.51 -4.75 -5.96
CA PHE A 141 -2.63 -5.30 -7.31
C PHE A 141 -4.09 -5.40 -7.79
N ASN A 142 -4.99 -4.54 -7.28
CA ASN A 142 -6.33 -4.40 -7.84
C ASN A 142 -6.24 -3.58 -9.13
N GLU A 143 -6.03 -4.27 -10.25
CA GLU A 143 -5.88 -3.69 -11.59
C GLU A 143 -7.23 -3.24 -12.17
N PRO A 144 -7.24 -2.34 -13.18
CA PRO A 144 -8.45 -1.99 -13.92
C PRO A 144 -9.19 -3.23 -14.43
N CYS A 145 -10.48 -3.35 -14.09
CA CYS A 145 -11.35 -4.48 -14.42
C CYS A 145 -12.81 -4.05 -14.50
N ASP A 146 -13.74 -4.99 -14.61
CA ASP A 146 -15.17 -4.69 -14.76
C ASP A 146 -15.91 -4.62 -13.42
N GLU A 147 -15.28 -5.06 -12.31
CA GLU A 147 -15.88 -5.07 -10.98
C GLU A 147 -14.87 -4.76 -9.88
N PHE A 148 -15.33 -4.30 -8.73
CA PHE A 148 -14.51 -4.17 -7.53
C PHE A 148 -14.49 -5.49 -6.77
N VAL A 149 -13.31 -6.10 -6.64
CA VAL A 149 -13.14 -7.36 -5.90
C VAL A 149 -13.15 -7.12 -4.39
N ASN A 150 -13.93 -7.92 -3.66
CA ASN A 150 -14.17 -7.68 -2.23
C ASN A 150 -13.04 -8.20 -1.34
N GLY A 151 -12.78 -9.51 -1.35
CA GLY A 151 -11.78 -10.17 -0.49
C GLY A 151 -10.40 -10.27 -1.11
N THR A 152 -9.47 -10.84 -0.36
CA THR A 152 -8.14 -11.18 -0.88
C THR A 152 -8.29 -12.12 -2.09
N ASN A 153 -7.52 -11.84 -3.12
CA ASN A 153 -7.63 -12.60 -4.36
C ASN A 153 -6.28 -12.86 -5.03
N HIS A 154 -6.25 -13.92 -5.84
CA HIS A 154 -5.11 -14.32 -6.65
C HIS A 154 -5.26 -13.66 -8.03
N VAL A 155 -4.37 -12.74 -8.35
CA VAL A 155 -4.44 -11.94 -9.57
C VAL A 155 -3.32 -12.27 -10.53
N LYS A 156 -3.64 -12.28 -11.83
CA LYS A 156 -2.64 -12.24 -12.87
C LYS A 156 -2.22 -10.79 -13.10
N LEU A 157 -0.92 -10.53 -13.06
CA LEU A 157 -0.38 -9.19 -13.28
C LEU A 157 -0.51 -8.80 -14.76
N THR A 158 -0.83 -7.55 -15.02
CA THR A 158 -0.86 -7.01 -16.38
C THR A 158 0.57 -6.84 -16.92
N ASP A 159 0.73 -6.88 -18.25
CA ASP A 159 2.04 -6.65 -18.86
C ASP A 159 2.63 -5.30 -18.44
N SER A 160 1.80 -4.26 -18.33
CA SER A 160 2.24 -2.94 -17.86
C SER A 160 2.77 -2.96 -16.42
N THR A 161 2.21 -3.79 -15.55
CA THR A 161 2.69 -3.96 -14.17
C THR A 161 3.97 -4.78 -14.14
N ILE A 162 4.07 -5.85 -14.93
CA ILE A 162 5.31 -6.63 -15.09
C ILE A 162 6.44 -5.72 -15.61
N ASP A 163 6.20 -4.94 -16.68
CA ASP A 163 7.18 -4.01 -17.24
C ASP A 163 7.62 -2.93 -16.23
N ALA A 164 6.68 -2.41 -15.45
CA ALA A 164 7.00 -1.42 -14.41
C ALA A 164 7.85 -2.00 -13.29
N ASN A 165 7.70 -3.29 -12.98
CA ASN A 165 8.42 -3.99 -11.92
C ASN A 165 9.72 -4.65 -12.39
N GLN A 166 9.94 -4.81 -13.71
CA GLN A 166 11.16 -5.38 -14.29
C GLN A 166 12.45 -4.73 -13.73
N ARG A 167 12.40 -3.44 -13.41
CA ARG A 167 13.55 -2.69 -12.84
C ARG A 167 14.09 -3.26 -11.52
N PHE A 168 13.36 -4.15 -10.88
CA PHE A 168 13.76 -4.80 -9.63
C PHE A 168 14.29 -6.22 -9.85
N PHE A 169 14.21 -6.76 -11.07
CA PHE A 169 14.62 -8.11 -11.43
C PHE A 169 15.72 -8.06 -12.49
N GLU A 170 16.48 -9.14 -12.61
CA GLU A 170 17.54 -9.21 -13.64
C GLU A 170 16.96 -9.21 -15.05
N LYS A 171 15.87 -9.93 -15.25
CA LYS A 171 15.17 -10.05 -16.53
C LYS A 171 13.66 -9.92 -16.34
N ARG A 172 12.96 -9.58 -17.42
CA ARG A 172 11.49 -9.49 -17.43
C ARG A 172 10.83 -10.82 -17.10
N GLU A 173 11.42 -11.92 -17.55
CA GLU A 173 10.90 -13.27 -17.33
C GLU A 173 10.98 -13.72 -15.86
N ASP A 174 11.84 -13.09 -15.06
CA ASP A 174 12.00 -13.37 -13.64
C ASP A 174 10.93 -12.65 -12.79
N VAL A 175 10.20 -11.69 -13.37
CA VAL A 175 9.09 -11.02 -12.69
C VAL A 175 7.94 -12.01 -12.54
N PRO A 176 7.44 -12.28 -11.31
CA PRO A 176 6.28 -13.14 -11.13
C PRO A 176 5.07 -12.66 -11.91
N THR A 177 4.32 -13.59 -12.48
CA THR A 177 3.15 -13.27 -13.30
C THR A 177 1.86 -13.18 -12.49
N HIS A 178 1.90 -13.59 -11.21
CA HIS A 178 0.75 -13.62 -10.31
C HIS A 178 1.12 -13.06 -8.94
N ALA A 179 0.13 -12.55 -8.23
CA ALA A 179 0.24 -12.08 -6.87
C ALA A 179 -1.03 -12.40 -6.07
N TYR A 180 -0.88 -12.50 -4.73
CA TYR A 180 -1.98 -12.38 -3.80
C TYR A 180 -2.14 -10.91 -3.42
N THR A 181 -3.36 -10.38 -3.47
CA THR A 181 -3.61 -8.98 -3.13
C THR A 181 -4.87 -8.84 -2.28
N MET A 182 -4.80 -7.99 -1.28
CA MET A 182 -5.96 -7.56 -0.48
C MET A 182 -6.99 -6.91 -1.41
N GLY A 183 -8.23 -7.38 -1.37
CA GLY A 183 -9.29 -6.85 -2.18
C GLY A 183 -9.77 -5.47 -1.75
N ILE A 184 -10.47 -4.79 -2.65
CA ILE A 184 -11.01 -3.44 -2.45
C ILE A 184 -11.91 -3.37 -1.21
N GLY A 185 -12.74 -4.41 -0.97
CA GLY A 185 -13.63 -4.40 0.19
C GLY A 185 -12.88 -4.41 1.53
N SER A 186 -11.74 -5.11 1.60
CA SER A 186 -10.89 -5.10 2.81
C SER A 186 -10.19 -3.76 2.99
N ILE A 187 -9.70 -3.14 1.90
CA ILE A 187 -9.15 -1.78 1.92
C ILE A 187 -10.19 -0.77 2.42
N MET A 188 -11.42 -0.84 1.90
CA MET A 188 -12.51 0.07 2.25
C MET A 188 -13.03 -0.10 3.68
N LYS A 189 -12.74 -1.22 4.35
CA LYS A 189 -13.05 -1.45 5.77
C LYS A 189 -12.02 -0.84 6.73
N ALA A 190 -10.88 -0.38 6.25
CA ALA A 190 -9.92 0.34 7.09
C ALA A 190 -10.60 1.56 7.74
N LYS A 191 -10.25 1.89 8.99
CA LYS A 191 -10.84 3.07 9.67
C LYS A 191 -10.37 4.37 9.02
N ARG A 192 -9.13 4.39 8.53
CA ARG A 192 -8.53 5.48 7.75
C ARG A 192 -7.74 4.94 6.59
N VAL A 193 -7.83 5.59 5.44
CA VAL A 193 -6.97 5.32 4.28
C VAL A 193 -6.06 6.52 4.05
N LEU A 194 -4.77 6.25 3.96
CA LEU A 194 -3.71 7.22 3.65
C LEU A 194 -3.06 6.81 2.33
N LEU A 195 -3.29 7.57 1.26
CA LEU A 195 -2.65 7.32 -0.02
C LEU A 195 -1.56 8.35 -0.26
N VAL A 196 -0.35 7.86 -0.58
CA VAL A 196 0.80 8.67 -0.95
C VAL A 196 1.02 8.61 -2.46
N CYS A 197 1.20 9.79 -3.07
CA CYS A 197 1.34 9.90 -4.51
C CYS A 197 2.36 10.99 -4.87
N ASN A 198 3.33 10.66 -5.74
CA ASN A 198 4.36 11.59 -6.14
C ASN A 198 4.74 11.43 -7.61
N GLY A 199 5.17 12.54 -8.21
CA GLY A 199 5.73 12.58 -9.54
C GLY A 199 4.68 12.71 -10.67
N LYS A 200 5.12 13.31 -11.77
CA LYS A 200 4.29 13.63 -12.94
C LYS A 200 3.65 12.39 -13.59
N GLY A 201 4.31 11.21 -13.51
CA GLY A 201 3.78 9.95 -14.03
C GLY A 201 2.51 9.46 -13.34
N LYS A 202 2.14 10.05 -12.20
CA LYS A 202 0.89 9.75 -11.47
C LYS A 202 -0.23 10.75 -11.73
N ALA A 203 0.03 11.85 -12.44
CA ALA A 203 -0.93 12.95 -12.57
C ALA A 203 -2.25 12.52 -13.24
N GLN A 204 -2.18 11.66 -14.26
CA GLN A 204 -3.39 11.15 -14.92
C GLN A 204 -4.19 10.25 -13.98
N ALA A 205 -3.53 9.32 -13.29
CA ALA A 205 -4.18 8.44 -12.33
C ALA A 205 -4.85 9.23 -11.18
N VAL A 206 -4.19 10.28 -10.67
CA VAL A 206 -4.79 11.18 -9.66
C VAL A 206 -6.05 11.84 -10.20
N LYS A 207 -6.01 12.37 -11.43
CA LYS A 207 -7.17 12.98 -12.07
C LYS A 207 -8.31 11.99 -12.24
N ASP A 208 -8.03 10.80 -12.78
CA ASP A 208 -9.05 9.80 -13.08
C ASP A 208 -9.66 9.20 -11.80
N CYS A 209 -8.83 8.94 -10.78
CA CYS A 209 -9.29 8.31 -9.54
C CYS A 209 -9.99 9.29 -8.58
N PHE A 210 -9.57 10.56 -8.50
CA PHE A 210 -10.04 11.43 -7.41
C PHE A 210 -10.82 12.65 -7.88
N PHE A 211 -10.83 12.91 -9.19
CA PHE A 211 -11.56 14.00 -9.82
C PHE A 211 -12.42 13.53 -11.01
N GLY A 212 -12.44 12.23 -11.28
CA GLY A 212 -13.27 11.57 -12.27
C GLY A 212 -14.40 10.74 -11.63
N PRO A 213 -15.16 9.99 -12.44
CA PRO A 213 -16.20 9.11 -11.95
C PRO A 213 -15.63 7.90 -11.20
N ILE A 214 -16.39 7.38 -10.23
CA ILE A 214 -16.06 6.14 -9.53
C ILE A 214 -16.37 4.97 -10.46
N LYS A 215 -15.33 4.19 -10.78
CA LYS A 215 -15.46 3.04 -11.70
C LYS A 215 -14.35 2.03 -11.49
N PRO A 216 -14.60 0.72 -11.71
CA PRO A 216 -13.58 -0.32 -11.54
C PRO A 216 -12.40 -0.20 -12.52
N GLN A 217 -12.57 0.46 -13.67
CA GLN A 217 -11.50 0.74 -14.63
C GLN A 217 -10.50 1.81 -14.11
N ALA A 218 -10.78 2.43 -12.99
CA ALA A 218 -9.87 3.28 -12.20
C ALA A 218 -10.02 2.87 -10.72
N PRO A 219 -9.41 1.74 -10.29
CA PRO A 219 -9.74 1.10 -9.01
C PRO A 219 -9.61 2.02 -7.80
N GLY A 220 -8.60 2.88 -7.79
CA GLY A 220 -8.42 3.88 -6.73
C GLY A 220 -9.58 4.88 -6.60
N SER A 221 -10.46 4.98 -7.62
CA SER A 221 -11.60 5.89 -7.59
C SER A 221 -12.60 5.57 -6.49
N ILE A 222 -12.69 4.31 -6.06
CA ILE A 222 -13.57 3.89 -4.97
C ILE A 222 -13.27 4.62 -3.66
N LEU A 223 -12.03 5.06 -3.45
CA LEU A 223 -11.61 5.78 -2.25
C LEU A 223 -12.34 7.12 -2.08
N GLN A 224 -12.97 7.66 -3.12
CA GLN A 224 -13.85 8.82 -3.01
C GLN A 224 -15.03 8.57 -2.05
N LEU A 225 -15.46 7.30 -1.90
CA LEU A 225 -16.55 6.89 -0.99
C LEU A 225 -16.04 6.57 0.43
N HIS A 226 -14.73 6.54 0.66
CA HIS A 226 -14.21 6.20 1.98
C HIS A 226 -14.42 7.37 2.96
N PRO A 227 -14.99 7.13 4.18
CA PRO A 227 -15.35 8.19 5.12
C PRO A 227 -14.14 8.98 5.63
N ASP A 228 -12.97 8.35 5.80
CA ASP A 228 -11.73 9.00 6.26
C ASP A 228 -10.58 8.69 5.29
N PHE A 229 -10.64 9.27 4.10
CA PHE A 229 -9.61 9.15 3.07
C PHE A 229 -8.74 10.41 3.00
N ILE A 230 -7.42 10.21 3.13
CA ILE A 230 -6.39 11.24 3.04
C ILE A 230 -5.50 10.95 1.83
N LEU A 231 -5.45 11.90 0.89
CA LEU A 231 -4.51 11.93 -0.22
C LEU A 231 -3.35 12.88 0.10
N VAL A 232 -2.13 12.37 0.21
CA VAL A 232 -0.91 13.19 0.29
C VAL A 232 -0.22 13.12 -1.06
N ALA A 233 -0.21 14.23 -1.79
CA ALA A 233 0.33 14.26 -3.14
C ALA A 233 1.23 15.48 -3.37
N ASP A 234 2.29 15.30 -4.18
CA ASP A 234 3.15 16.40 -4.56
C ASP A 234 2.56 17.23 -5.71
N GLU A 235 3.16 18.39 -5.94
CA GLU A 235 2.70 19.31 -7.00
C GLU A 235 2.79 18.70 -8.40
N ALA A 236 3.74 17.77 -8.62
CA ALA A 236 3.90 17.10 -9.89
C ALA A 236 2.77 16.07 -10.15
N ALA A 237 2.38 15.30 -9.13
CA ALA A 237 1.25 14.39 -9.21
C ALA A 237 -0.09 15.15 -9.33
N LEU A 238 -0.18 16.37 -8.82
CA LEU A 238 -1.37 17.22 -8.89
C LEU A 238 -1.43 18.09 -10.16
N SER A 239 -0.46 17.98 -11.07
CA SER A 239 -0.29 18.92 -12.19
C SER A 239 -1.50 19.01 -13.15
N LEU A 240 -2.30 17.96 -13.29
CA LEU A 240 -3.48 17.91 -14.17
C LEU A 240 -4.79 18.29 -13.47
N VAL A 241 -4.74 18.64 -12.19
CA VAL A 241 -5.94 18.97 -11.39
C VAL A 241 -5.79 20.32 -10.68
N LYS A 242 -4.79 21.12 -11.04
CA LYS A 242 -4.52 22.42 -10.38
C LYS A 242 -5.72 23.36 -10.40
N ASP A 243 -6.45 23.39 -11.52
CA ASP A 243 -7.61 24.26 -11.71
C ASP A 243 -8.88 23.73 -11.00
N LEU A 244 -8.81 22.54 -10.41
CA LEU A 244 -9.89 21.90 -9.65
C LEU A 244 -9.68 21.99 -8.13
N LEU A 245 -8.54 22.54 -7.68
CA LEU A 245 -8.10 22.70 -6.29
C LEU A 245 -8.20 24.16 -5.85
#